data_453c3ddb1dc889b692c18512a1860b92
#
_entry.id   453c3ddb1dc889b692c18512a1860b92
#
_cell.length_a   1.000
_cell.length_b   1.000
_cell.length_c   1.000
_cell.angle_alpha   90.00
_cell.angle_beta   90.00
_cell.angle_gamma   90.00
#
_symmetry.space_group_name_H-M   'P 1'
#
loop_
_entity.id
_entity.type
_entity.pdbx_description
1 polymer ?
#
loop_
_entity_poly.entity_id
_entity_poly.type
_entity_poly.pdbx_seq_one_letter_code
_entity_poly.pdbx_strand_id
1 'polypeptide(L)'
;MAKNKNIEVSGRKITLYSNKSDDYLSLTDMARYRDADRTNYIIQNWMRTRSAIEFCGLWEQLKNPDFKRIEFDAFKNESGSNSFVLTPQKWIEKTNAIGIISKSGRYGGTFAHRDIAFEFATWISPEFKFYLRENNQLVHQAGGQLTADGNK
;
A
#
# COMPACT_ATOMS: atom_id res chain seq x y z
N MET A 1 7.96 4.20 18.65
CA MET A 1 6.61 3.66 18.74
C MET A 1 5.74 4.17 17.60
N ALA A 2 5.01 3.28 17.00
CA ALA A 2 4.16 3.66 15.88
C ALA A 2 2.87 4.31 16.36
N LYS A 3 2.39 5.25 15.61
CA LYS A 3 1.15 5.94 15.91
C LYS A 3 0.27 5.98 14.68
N ASN A 4 -1.02 5.92 14.92
CA ASN A 4 -1.99 6.10 13.85
C ASN A 4 -2.43 7.54 13.82
N LYS A 5 -2.47 8.08 12.62
CA LYS A 5 -2.98 9.42 12.36
C LYS A 5 -3.94 9.32 11.20
N ASN A 6 -4.67 10.38 10.96
CA ASN A 6 -5.54 10.45 9.78
C ASN A 6 -5.08 11.59 8.91
N ILE A 7 -5.10 11.34 7.61
CA ILE A 7 -4.95 12.41 6.64
C ILE A 7 -6.21 12.45 5.80
N GLU A 8 -6.46 13.57 5.18
CA GLU A 8 -7.64 13.69 4.32
C GLU A 8 -7.20 13.77 2.87
N VAL A 9 -7.81 12.92 2.06
CA VAL A 9 -7.56 12.91 0.62
C VAL A 9 -8.92 12.98 -0.05
N SER A 10 -9.18 14.07 -0.74
CA SER A 10 -10.46 14.28 -1.40
C SER A 10 -11.63 14.23 -0.43
N GLY A 11 -11.44 14.81 0.77
CA GLY A 11 -12.47 14.81 1.80
C GLY A 11 -12.64 13.51 2.54
N ARG A 12 -11.77 12.55 2.27
CA ARG A 12 -11.86 11.21 2.87
C ARG A 12 -10.71 10.99 3.83
N LYS A 13 -11.01 10.37 4.94
CA LYS A 13 -10.02 10.13 5.97
C LYS A 13 -9.30 8.82 5.69
N ILE A 14 -7.99 8.87 5.62
CA ILE A 14 -7.14 7.71 5.41
C ILE A 14 -6.22 7.61 6.61
N THR A 15 -6.22 6.45 7.26
CA THR A 15 -5.35 6.23 8.41
C THR A 15 -3.91 6.12 7.95
N LEU A 16 -3.05 6.83 8.65
CA LEU A 16 -1.62 6.82 8.40
C LEU A 16 -0.93 6.24 9.61
N TYR A 17 -0.04 5.31 9.38
CA TYR A 17 0.72 4.62 10.42
C TYR A 17 2.19 4.93 10.19
N SER A 18 2.84 5.53 11.17
CA SER A 18 4.25 5.85 11.07
C SER A 18 5.07 4.75 11.70
N ASN A 19 5.99 4.20 10.93
CA ASN A 19 6.85 3.13 11.38
C ASN A 19 8.29 3.57 11.14
N LYS A 20 8.97 3.93 12.21
CA LYS A 20 10.31 4.50 12.11
C LYS A 20 10.24 5.79 11.31
N SER A 21 10.93 5.88 10.19
CA SER A 21 10.92 7.10 9.39
C SER A 21 9.98 7.01 8.19
N ASP A 22 9.25 5.91 8.07
CA ASP A 22 8.40 5.68 6.92
C ASP A 22 6.93 5.75 7.28
N ASP A 23 6.14 6.24 6.35
CA ASP A 23 4.70 6.33 6.51
C ASP A 23 4.03 5.21 5.74
N TYR A 24 3.06 4.59 6.39
CA TYR A 24 2.23 3.55 5.80
C TYR A 24 0.78 4.01 5.80
N LEU A 25 0.13 3.89 4.67
CA LEU A 25 -1.25 4.33 4.53
C LEU A 25 -2.18 3.13 4.43
N SER A 26 -3.39 3.30 4.98
CA SER A 26 -4.36 2.22 5.02
C SER A 26 -4.98 1.97 3.64
N LEU A 27 -4.63 0.86 3.04
CA LEU A 27 -5.29 0.43 1.81
C LEU A 27 -6.75 0.08 2.08
N THR A 28 -7.04 -0.40 3.28
CA THR A 28 -8.41 -0.73 3.67
C THR A 28 -9.28 0.51 3.64
N ASP A 29 -8.79 1.63 4.18
CA ASP A 29 -9.56 2.86 4.16
C ASP A 29 -9.81 3.33 2.73
N MET A 30 -8.79 3.23 1.88
CA MET A 30 -8.95 3.60 0.48
C MET A 30 -9.99 2.73 -0.21
N ALA A 31 -9.90 1.42 0.01
CA ALA A 31 -10.85 0.49 -0.61
C ALA A 31 -12.27 0.72 -0.11
N ARG A 32 -12.40 1.13 1.16
CA ARG A 32 -13.72 1.36 1.75
C ARG A 32 -14.48 2.46 1.01
N TYR A 33 -13.77 3.45 0.52
CA TYR A 33 -14.44 4.53 -0.21
C TYR A 33 -14.91 4.10 -1.58
N ARG A 34 -14.40 2.99 -2.08
CA ARG A 34 -14.90 2.43 -3.31
C ARG A 34 -16.06 1.46 -3.06
N ASP A 35 -15.91 0.60 -2.05
CA ASP A 35 -16.94 -0.38 -1.71
C ASP A 35 -16.67 -0.86 -0.29
N ALA A 36 -17.43 -0.32 0.67
CA ALA A 36 -17.18 -0.55 2.08
C ALA A 36 -17.33 -2.03 2.48
N ASP A 37 -18.12 -2.77 1.72
CA ASP A 37 -18.40 -4.17 2.07
C ASP A 37 -17.39 -5.13 1.47
N ARG A 38 -16.52 -4.67 0.59
CA ARG A 38 -15.65 -5.57 -0.17
C ARG A 38 -14.20 -5.11 -0.18
N THR A 39 -13.74 -4.52 0.92
CA THR A 39 -12.40 -3.94 0.95
C THR A 39 -11.32 -4.98 0.71
N ASN A 40 -11.43 -6.15 1.36
CA ASN A 40 -10.42 -7.18 1.18
C ASN A 40 -10.40 -7.73 -0.24
N TYR A 41 -11.58 -7.86 -0.83
CA TYR A 41 -11.69 -8.33 -2.20
C TYR A 41 -11.01 -7.36 -3.17
N ILE A 42 -11.22 -6.07 -2.95
CA ILE A 42 -10.60 -5.05 -3.80
C ILE A 42 -9.09 -5.11 -3.69
N ILE A 43 -8.58 -5.22 -2.47
CA ILE A 43 -7.14 -5.27 -2.25
C ILE A 43 -6.54 -6.51 -2.90
N GLN A 44 -7.19 -7.66 -2.75
CA GLN A 44 -6.70 -8.89 -3.34
C GLN A 44 -6.72 -8.84 -4.86
N ASN A 45 -7.75 -8.23 -5.43
CA ASN A 45 -7.81 -8.08 -6.88
C ASN A 45 -6.66 -7.25 -7.41
N TRP A 46 -6.29 -6.22 -6.67
CA TRP A 46 -5.13 -5.41 -7.06
C TRP A 46 -3.83 -6.20 -6.93
N MET A 47 -3.67 -6.91 -5.81
CA MET A 47 -2.41 -7.61 -5.56
C MET A 47 -2.13 -8.71 -6.56
N ARG A 48 -3.16 -9.30 -7.14
CA ARG A 48 -2.95 -10.37 -8.10
C ARG A 48 -2.61 -9.87 -9.50
N THR A 49 -2.65 -8.56 -9.72
CA THR A 49 -2.26 -8.03 -11.02
C THR A 49 -0.76 -8.09 -11.18
N ARG A 50 -0.32 -8.28 -12.40
CA ARG A 50 1.09 -8.36 -12.69
C ARG A 50 1.80 -7.06 -12.32
N SER A 51 1.18 -5.93 -12.63
CA SER A 51 1.79 -4.65 -12.35
C SER A 51 1.97 -4.43 -10.85
N ALA A 52 1.00 -4.84 -10.03
CA ALA A 52 1.14 -4.69 -8.59
C ALA A 52 2.27 -5.57 -8.07
N ILE A 53 2.31 -6.82 -8.52
CA ILE A 53 3.36 -7.74 -8.08
C ILE A 53 4.72 -7.23 -8.47
N GLU A 54 4.87 -6.75 -9.69
CA GLU A 54 6.16 -6.25 -10.17
C GLU A 54 6.59 -5.01 -9.41
N PHE A 55 5.67 -4.09 -9.16
CA PHE A 55 6.02 -2.88 -8.42
C PHE A 55 6.39 -3.20 -6.99
N CYS A 56 5.56 -3.99 -6.32
CA CYS A 56 5.84 -4.35 -4.93
C CYS A 56 7.15 -5.11 -4.80
N GLY A 57 7.41 -6.02 -5.74
CA GLY A 57 8.66 -6.76 -5.73
C GLY A 57 9.86 -5.87 -5.95
N LEU A 58 9.76 -4.93 -6.87
CA LEU A 58 10.85 -3.99 -7.11
C LEU A 58 11.13 -3.16 -5.86
N TRP A 59 10.05 -2.64 -5.24
CA TRP A 59 10.19 -1.85 -4.04
C TRP A 59 10.93 -2.66 -2.95
N GLU A 60 10.51 -3.92 -2.78
CA GLU A 60 11.13 -4.76 -1.77
C GLU A 60 12.60 -5.02 -2.08
N GLN A 61 12.93 -5.28 -3.32
CA GLN A 61 14.31 -5.54 -3.70
C GLN A 61 15.21 -4.33 -3.42
N LEU A 62 14.65 -3.14 -3.54
CA LEU A 62 15.43 -1.92 -3.29
C LEU A 62 15.53 -1.58 -1.81
N LYS A 63 14.56 -1.99 -1.00
CA LYS A 63 14.46 -1.53 0.39
C LYS A 63 14.59 -2.62 1.43
N ASN A 64 14.51 -3.89 1.03
CA ASN A 64 14.42 -4.99 1.99
C ASN A 64 15.46 -6.06 1.67
N PRO A 65 16.58 -6.08 2.40
CA PRO A 65 17.62 -7.06 2.13
C PRO A 65 17.20 -8.51 2.41
N ASP A 66 16.14 -8.70 3.19
CA ASP A 66 15.67 -10.04 3.54
C ASP A 66 14.55 -10.53 2.65
N PHE A 67 14.27 -9.83 1.56
CA PHE A 67 13.20 -10.19 0.65
C PHE A 67 13.51 -11.48 -0.09
N LYS A 68 12.54 -12.38 -0.18
CA LYS A 68 12.72 -13.68 -0.81
C LYS A 68 12.37 -13.62 -2.28
N ARG A 69 13.38 -13.44 -3.11
CA ARG A 69 13.18 -13.23 -4.55
C ARG A 69 12.65 -14.45 -5.26
N ILE A 70 13.02 -15.63 -4.81
CA ILE A 70 12.54 -16.86 -5.47
C ILE A 70 11.03 -16.98 -5.31
N GLU A 71 10.52 -16.68 -4.10
CA GLU A 71 9.09 -16.71 -3.88
C GLU A 71 8.37 -15.63 -4.68
N PHE A 72 9.01 -14.47 -4.78
CA PHE A 72 8.46 -13.39 -5.60
C PHE A 72 8.36 -13.81 -7.06
N ASP A 73 9.40 -14.45 -7.60
CA ASP A 73 9.38 -14.88 -8.98
C ASP A 73 8.25 -15.87 -9.24
N ALA A 74 7.99 -16.75 -8.26
CA ALA A 74 6.89 -17.70 -8.38
C ALA A 74 5.55 -16.98 -8.49
N PHE A 75 5.32 -15.98 -7.65
CA PHE A 75 4.08 -15.21 -7.73
C PHE A 75 3.97 -14.47 -9.06
N LYS A 76 5.08 -13.90 -9.51
CA LYS A 76 5.07 -13.16 -10.77
C LYS A 76 4.70 -14.07 -11.93
N ASN A 77 5.22 -15.30 -11.90
CA ASN A 77 4.93 -16.25 -12.97
C ASN A 77 3.47 -16.72 -12.96
N GLU A 78 2.83 -16.76 -11.78
CA GLU A 78 1.44 -17.17 -11.69
C GLU A 78 0.45 -16.03 -11.96
N SER A 79 0.93 -14.80 -11.91
CA SER A 79 0.04 -13.66 -12.11
C SER A 79 -0.54 -13.72 -13.53
N GLY A 80 -1.81 -13.36 -13.63
CA GLY A 80 -2.50 -13.45 -14.90
C GLY A 80 -3.30 -14.73 -15.07
N SER A 81 -3.02 -15.75 -14.27
CA SER A 81 -3.86 -16.95 -14.26
C SER A 81 -5.17 -16.64 -13.56
N ASN A 82 -6.27 -17.14 -14.12
CA ASN A 82 -7.58 -16.89 -13.55
C ASN A 82 -7.73 -17.49 -12.16
N SER A 83 -7.00 -18.56 -11.88
CA SER A 83 -7.08 -19.24 -10.59
C SER A 83 -6.11 -18.66 -9.56
N PHE A 84 -5.25 -17.74 -9.95
CA PHE A 84 -4.27 -17.19 -9.05
C PHE A 84 -4.93 -16.23 -8.05
N VAL A 85 -4.65 -16.43 -6.78
CA VAL A 85 -5.15 -15.57 -5.70
C VAL A 85 -3.98 -15.20 -4.82
N LEU A 86 -3.91 -13.94 -4.43
CA LEU A 86 -2.85 -13.47 -3.57
C LEU A 86 -3.44 -12.53 -2.52
N THR A 87 -3.20 -12.85 -1.25
CA THR A 87 -3.61 -12.00 -0.14
C THR A 87 -2.41 -11.26 0.42
N PRO A 88 -2.64 -10.15 1.12
CA PRO A 88 -1.53 -9.46 1.79
C PRO A 88 -0.75 -10.38 2.73
N GLN A 89 -1.45 -11.20 3.50
CA GLN A 89 -0.78 -12.10 4.43
C GLN A 89 0.10 -13.10 3.71
N LYS A 90 -0.40 -13.68 2.63
CA LYS A 90 0.37 -14.64 1.88
C LYS A 90 1.62 -14.00 1.27
N TRP A 91 1.47 -12.79 0.75
CA TRP A 91 2.60 -12.04 0.20
C TRP A 91 3.66 -11.84 1.28
N ILE A 92 3.24 -11.35 2.46
CA ILE A 92 4.16 -11.07 3.54
C ILE A 92 4.86 -12.34 4.03
N GLU A 93 4.08 -13.40 4.26
CA GLU A 93 4.63 -14.63 4.81
C GLU A 93 5.59 -15.32 3.85
N LYS A 94 5.25 -15.33 2.58
CA LYS A 94 6.07 -16.05 1.62
C LYS A 94 7.31 -15.29 1.20
N THR A 95 7.22 -13.98 1.10
CA THR A 95 8.33 -13.19 0.57
C THR A 95 9.11 -12.44 1.64
N ASN A 96 8.62 -12.45 2.87
CA ASN A 96 9.25 -11.67 3.95
C ASN A 96 9.18 -10.16 3.67
N ALA A 97 8.12 -9.72 3.01
CA ALA A 97 7.95 -8.34 2.59
C ALA A 97 7.75 -7.42 3.78
N ILE A 98 8.19 -6.18 3.65
CA ILE A 98 8.00 -5.16 4.67
C ILE A 98 7.22 -3.95 4.17
N GLY A 99 6.98 -3.87 2.86
CA GLY A 99 6.28 -2.75 2.28
C GLY A 99 4.77 -2.78 2.48
N ILE A 100 4.23 -3.94 2.84
CA ILE A 100 2.83 -4.10 3.14
C ILE A 100 2.74 -4.71 4.54
N ILE A 101 1.84 -4.16 5.35
CA ILE A 101 1.64 -4.62 6.73
C ILE A 101 0.19 -5.03 6.88
N SER A 102 -0.03 -6.17 7.51
CA SER A 102 -1.38 -6.66 7.79
C SER A 102 -1.56 -6.69 9.29
N LYS A 103 -2.58 -5.98 9.78
CA LYS A 103 -2.90 -5.92 11.19
C LYS A 103 -4.28 -6.49 11.42
N SER A 104 -4.41 -7.33 12.44
CA SER A 104 -5.71 -7.89 12.80
C SER A 104 -6.37 -6.99 13.85
N GLY A 105 -7.66 -7.30 14.14
CA GLY A 105 -8.37 -6.62 15.18
C GLY A 105 -9.26 -5.49 14.67
N ARG A 106 -9.93 -4.84 15.62
CA ARG A 106 -10.93 -3.83 15.32
C ARG A 106 -10.37 -2.67 14.51
N TYR A 107 -9.16 -2.25 14.86
CA TYR A 107 -8.52 -1.12 14.16
C TYR A 107 -7.43 -1.60 13.20
N GLY A 108 -7.57 -2.84 12.78
CA GLY A 108 -6.61 -3.41 11.88
C GLY A 108 -6.90 -3.08 10.43
N GLY A 109 -6.28 -3.84 9.55
CA GLY A 109 -6.44 -3.66 8.12
C GLY A 109 -5.10 -3.86 7.43
N THR A 110 -5.08 -3.52 6.16
CA THR A 110 -3.88 -3.63 5.34
C THR A 110 -3.33 -2.24 5.10
N PHE A 111 -2.05 -2.08 5.40
CA PHE A 111 -1.34 -0.82 5.23
C PHE A 111 -0.20 -1.03 4.27
N ALA A 112 0.17 -0.02 3.54
CA ALA A 112 1.29 -0.11 2.60
C ALA A 112 2.13 1.15 2.69
N HIS A 113 3.44 0.98 2.49
CA HIS A 113 4.33 2.12 2.38
C HIS A 113 3.76 3.09 1.35
N ARG A 114 3.98 4.38 1.56
CA ARG A 114 3.33 5.41 0.73
C ARG A 114 3.56 5.21 -0.76
N ASP A 115 4.74 4.71 -1.15
CA ASP A 115 5.01 4.46 -2.56
C ASP A 115 4.09 3.39 -3.13
N ILE A 116 3.88 2.34 -2.36
CA ILE A 116 3.02 1.24 -2.78
C ILE A 116 1.56 1.66 -2.72
N ALA A 117 1.21 2.42 -1.67
CA ALA A 117 -0.16 2.90 -1.52
C ALA A 117 -0.56 3.81 -2.69
N PHE A 118 0.39 4.57 -3.21
CA PHE A 118 0.13 5.42 -4.36
C PHE A 118 -0.25 4.58 -5.59
N GLU A 119 0.43 3.45 -5.77
CA GLU A 119 0.10 2.55 -6.88
C GLU A 119 -1.30 1.98 -6.72
N PHE A 120 -1.65 1.60 -5.51
CA PHE A 120 -2.99 1.08 -5.23
C PHE A 120 -4.05 2.15 -5.51
N ALA A 121 -3.80 3.37 -5.02
CA ALA A 121 -4.74 4.46 -5.22
C ALA A 121 -4.93 4.76 -6.71
N THR A 122 -3.86 4.71 -7.46
CA THR A 122 -3.90 4.92 -8.90
C THR A 122 -4.81 3.90 -9.57
N TRP A 123 -4.72 2.66 -9.13
CA TRP A 123 -5.51 1.57 -9.69
C TRP A 123 -6.98 1.71 -9.34
N ILE A 124 -7.27 2.15 -8.11
CA ILE A 124 -8.66 2.29 -7.66
C ILE A 124 -9.36 3.40 -8.43
N SER A 125 -8.70 4.54 -8.59
CA SER A 125 -9.37 5.71 -9.10
C SER A 125 -8.36 6.72 -9.64
N PRO A 126 -8.51 7.14 -10.89
CA PRO A 126 -7.66 8.21 -11.41
C PRO A 126 -7.79 9.49 -10.60
N GLU A 127 -8.97 9.74 -10.06
CA GLU A 127 -9.23 10.91 -9.24
C GLU A 127 -8.41 10.85 -7.96
N PHE A 128 -8.35 9.68 -7.34
CA PHE A 128 -7.58 9.47 -6.13
C PHE A 128 -6.09 9.71 -6.41
N LYS A 129 -5.63 9.22 -7.56
CA LYS A 129 -4.26 9.45 -7.98
C LYS A 129 -3.96 10.95 -8.08
N PHE A 130 -4.88 11.67 -8.70
CA PHE A 130 -4.73 13.11 -8.87
C PHE A 130 -4.62 13.81 -7.52
N TYR A 131 -5.48 13.44 -6.58
CA TYR A 131 -5.47 14.05 -5.25
C TYR A 131 -4.20 13.74 -4.48
N LEU A 132 -3.73 12.50 -4.58
CA LEU A 132 -2.50 12.15 -3.89
C LEU A 132 -1.31 12.92 -4.45
N ARG A 133 -1.31 13.11 -5.75
CA ARG A 133 -0.24 13.89 -6.38
C ARG A 133 -0.27 15.33 -5.92
N GLU A 134 -1.47 15.91 -5.87
CA GLU A 134 -1.62 17.29 -5.43
C GLU A 134 -1.23 17.47 -3.97
N ASN A 135 -1.48 16.46 -3.16
CA ASN A 135 -1.27 16.54 -1.73
C ASN A 135 -0.04 15.76 -1.27
N ASN A 136 0.88 15.55 -2.14
CA ASN A 136 2.08 14.79 -1.81
C ASN A 136 2.83 15.41 -0.64
N GLN A 137 2.90 16.74 -0.59
CA GLN A 137 3.53 17.42 0.52
C GLN A 137 2.79 17.19 1.82
N LEU A 138 1.47 17.15 1.75
CA LEU A 138 0.66 16.90 2.93
C LEU A 138 0.98 15.54 3.51
N VAL A 139 1.14 14.54 2.67
CA VAL A 139 1.52 13.20 3.13
C VAL A 139 2.87 13.24 3.81
N HIS A 140 3.83 13.92 3.24
CA HIS A 140 5.15 14.05 3.83
C HIS A 140 5.08 14.76 5.17
N GLN A 141 4.30 15.84 5.23
CA GLN A 141 4.16 16.58 6.48
C GLN A 141 3.49 15.76 7.55
N ALA A 142 2.48 14.97 7.16
CA ALA A 142 1.81 14.12 8.11
C ALA A 142 2.77 13.10 8.69
N GLY A 143 3.76 12.70 7.90
CA GLY A 143 4.78 11.79 8.36
C GLY A 143 5.86 12.47 9.17
N GLY A 144 5.76 13.76 9.37
CA GLY A 144 6.73 14.51 10.15
C GLY A 144 7.89 15.04 9.37
N GLN A 145 7.86 14.94 8.06
CA GLN A 145 8.96 15.36 7.21
C GLN A 145 8.51 16.41 6.23
N LEU A 146 9.03 17.53 6.38
CA LEU A 146 8.72 18.51 5.41
C LEU A 146 9.68 18.45 4.30
N THR A 147 9.37 18.43 3.27
CA THR A 147 10.29 18.40 2.31
C THR A 147 10.33 19.38 1.35
N ALA A 148 10.87 19.64 1.22
CA ALA A 148 10.77 20.47 0.44
C ALA A 148 10.05 20.79 -0.56
N ASP A 149 9.83 20.83 -0.24
CA ASP A 149 9.32 21.20 -0.80
C ASP A 149 9.04 21.57 -1.42
N GLY A 150 9.23 21.62 -1.15
CA GLY A 150 9.02 21.84 -1.64
C GLY A 150 8.77 22.21 -2.40
N ASN A 151 9.01 22.41 -2.33
CA ASN A 151 8.95 22.77 -2.85
C ASN A 151 8.88 23.09 -3.63
N LYS A 152 8.96 23.23 -3.77
CA LYS A 152 8.90 23.68 -4.29
C LYS A 152 9.17 23.80 -4.73
#